data_6ab2c35c02a0624c4132f63e327d724d
#
_entry.id   6ab2c35c02a0624c4132f63e327d724d
#
_cell.length_a   1.000
_cell.length_b   1.000
_cell.length_c   1.000
_cell.angle_alpha   90.00
_cell.angle_beta   90.00
_cell.angle_gamma   90.00
#
_symmetry.space_group_name_H-M   'P 1'
#
loop_
_entity.id
_entity.type
_entity.pdbx_description
1 polymer ?
#
loop_
_entity_poly.entity_id
_entity_poly.type
_entity_poly.pdbx_seq_one_letter_code
_entity_poly.pdbx_strand_id
1 'polypeptide(L)'
;MSSTQPDAGEYLRKILLSPVYEVAKVTPLQVLKKISDRLGNHVVLKREDLQPVHSFKLRGAYNKIAGLSEEQRAKGVIAASAGNHAQGVALSGAKLNIKAIIVMPTTTPDIKIDAVRRMGGNVVLFGNSFDEAYAESRRLAELHGYTLIPPFDDADVIAGQGTIGRELLEQDTRLTHVFVQVGGGGLAAGVAVYIKQLLPNVKVIGVEAEGSACLVEALQAGQPVNLERVSLFADGVAVKRMGDETFRLCQQYLDEVIVVSNDEICA
;
A
#
# COMPACT_ATOMS: atom_id res chain seq x y z
N MET A 1 -21.23 1.48 -17.95
CA MET A 1 -20.18 2.35 -18.51
C MET A 1 -18.87 1.68 -18.17
N SER A 2 -18.12 1.23 -19.18
CA SER A 2 -16.77 0.66 -18.96
C SER A 2 -15.89 1.78 -18.40
N SER A 3 -15.52 1.70 -17.12
CA SER A 3 -14.53 2.61 -16.55
C SER A 3 -13.19 2.25 -17.20
N THR A 4 -12.76 3.06 -18.17
CA THR A 4 -11.40 2.95 -18.70
C THR A 4 -10.42 3.12 -17.53
N GLN A 5 -9.47 2.21 -17.40
CA GLN A 5 -8.42 2.30 -16.39
C GLN A 5 -7.63 3.62 -16.60
N PRO A 6 -7.26 4.33 -15.50
CA PRO A 6 -6.52 5.59 -15.62
C PRO A 6 -5.19 5.41 -16.36
N ASP A 7 -4.84 6.37 -17.22
CA ASP A 7 -3.52 6.43 -17.82
C ASP A 7 -2.50 7.06 -16.86
N ALA A 8 -1.24 7.12 -17.30
CA ALA A 8 -0.16 7.67 -16.47
C ALA A 8 -0.35 9.16 -16.13
N GLY A 9 -0.88 9.94 -17.06
CA GLY A 9 -1.16 11.37 -16.86
C GLY A 9 -2.28 11.57 -15.83
N GLU A 10 -3.28 10.72 -15.85
CA GLU A 10 -4.35 10.74 -14.84
C GLU A 10 -3.83 10.35 -13.46
N TYR A 11 -2.94 9.33 -13.36
CA TYR A 11 -2.28 9.00 -12.10
C TYR A 11 -1.42 10.14 -11.59
N LEU A 12 -0.62 10.78 -12.46
CA LEU A 12 0.17 11.95 -12.07
C LEU A 12 -0.72 13.04 -11.50
N ARG A 13 -1.83 13.36 -12.17
CA ARG A 13 -2.80 14.35 -11.70
C ARG A 13 -3.40 13.96 -10.35
N LYS A 14 -3.83 12.70 -10.16
CA LYS A 14 -4.37 12.19 -8.89
C LYS A 14 -3.35 12.30 -7.74
N ILE A 15 -2.08 11.97 -8.00
CA ILE A 15 -0.99 12.08 -7.01
C ILE A 15 -0.78 13.54 -6.59
N LEU A 16 -0.71 14.45 -7.56
CA LEU A 16 -0.48 15.89 -7.31
C LEU A 16 -1.63 16.54 -6.53
N LEU A 17 -2.86 16.11 -6.76
CA LEU A 17 -4.07 16.64 -6.10
C LEU A 17 -4.45 15.88 -4.82
N SER A 18 -3.67 14.86 -4.45
CA SER A 18 -3.97 14.03 -3.29
C SER A 18 -3.91 14.83 -1.97
N PRO A 19 -4.95 14.78 -1.13
CA PRO A 19 -5.00 15.52 0.14
C PRO A 19 -4.30 14.78 1.28
N VAL A 20 -3.38 13.85 1.00
CA VAL A 20 -2.76 12.98 2.04
C VAL A 20 -2.08 13.76 3.16
N TYR A 21 -1.61 14.97 2.89
CA TYR A 21 -0.89 15.79 3.87
C TYR A 21 -1.78 16.36 4.98
N GLU A 22 -3.07 16.17 4.92
CA GLU A 22 -3.96 16.44 6.04
C GLU A 22 -3.76 15.46 7.21
N VAL A 23 -3.18 14.28 6.94
CA VAL A 23 -2.92 13.23 7.95
C VAL A 23 -1.51 12.66 7.88
N ALA A 24 -0.90 12.58 6.70
CA ALA A 24 0.44 12.06 6.52
C ALA A 24 1.48 13.17 6.71
N LYS A 25 2.63 12.79 7.28
CA LYS A 25 3.79 13.66 7.37
C LYS A 25 4.68 13.47 6.14
N VAL A 26 5.34 14.52 5.70
CA VAL A 26 6.50 14.41 4.83
C VAL A 26 7.62 13.79 5.65
N THR A 27 7.86 12.49 5.47
CA THR A 27 8.87 11.77 6.24
C THR A 27 10.27 12.07 5.73
N PRO A 28 11.30 12.03 6.59
CA PRO A 28 12.66 12.33 6.16
C PRO A 28 13.21 11.24 5.23
N LEU A 29 14.11 11.67 4.35
CA LEU A 29 15.00 10.81 3.60
C LEU A 29 16.32 10.70 4.37
N GLN A 30 16.47 9.61 5.14
CA GLN A 30 17.58 9.43 6.07
C GLN A 30 18.79 8.80 5.39
N VAL A 31 19.96 9.42 5.48
CA VAL A 31 21.22 8.84 5.00
C VAL A 31 21.64 7.64 5.85
N LEU A 32 21.87 6.50 5.22
CA LEU A 32 22.37 5.29 5.85
C LEU A 32 23.92 5.25 5.73
N LYS A 33 24.59 6.04 6.57
CA LYS A 33 26.05 6.29 6.46
C LYS A 33 26.87 5.02 6.40
N LYS A 34 26.67 4.07 7.33
CA LYS A 34 27.46 2.82 7.37
C LYS A 34 27.31 1.98 6.10
N ILE A 35 26.08 1.90 5.56
CA ILE A 35 25.81 1.16 4.32
C ILE A 35 26.40 1.92 3.13
N SER A 36 26.26 3.23 3.10
CA SER A 36 26.84 4.08 2.06
C SER A 36 28.35 3.93 1.98
N ASP A 37 29.04 3.99 3.13
CA ASP A 37 30.50 3.82 3.21
C ASP A 37 30.94 2.42 2.75
N ARG A 38 30.19 1.37 3.17
CA ARG A 38 30.49 -0.02 2.77
C ARG A 38 30.34 -0.28 1.28
N LEU A 39 29.34 0.33 0.66
CA LEU A 39 29.03 0.14 -0.76
C LEU A 39 29.70 1.17 -1.69
N GLY A 40 30.39 2.18 -1.15
CA GLY A 40 30.94 3.28 -1.94
C GLY A 40 29.84 4.04 -2.70
N ASN A 41 28.65 4.16 -2.12
CA ASN A 41 27.46 4.74 -2.76
C ASN A 41 26.73 5.66 -1.78
N HIS A 42 25.75 6.41 -2.25
CA HIS A 42 24.87 7.22 -1.41
C HIS A 42 23.53 6.50 -1.21
N VAL A 43 23.37 5.85 -0.06
CA VAL A 43 22.17 5.09 0.28
C VAL A 43 21.32 5.87 1.27
N VAL A 44 20.05 6.07 0.92
CA VAL A 44 19.07 6.79 1.74
C VAL A 44 17.82 5.94 1.97
N LEU A 45 17.17 6.14 3.11
CA LEU A 45 15.96 5.44 3.50
C LEU A 45 14.81 6.43 3.68
N LYS A 46 13.71 6.22 2.96
CA LYS A 46 12.45 6.94 3.17
C LYS A 46 11.74 6.38 4.39
N ARG A 47 11.65 7.17 5.46
CA ARG A 47 11.24 6.74 6.80
C ARG A 47 9.71 6.74 6.99
N GLU A 48 9.00 5.91 6.21
CA GLU A 48 7.53 5.79 6.34
C GLU A 48 7.08 5.09 7.66
N ASP A 49 7.99 4.46 8.38
CA ASP A 49 7.79 3.99 9.75
C ASP A 49 7.53 5.13 10.76
N LEU A 50 7.88 6.38 10.42
CA LEU A 50 7.62 7.57 11.24
C LEU A 50 6.23 8.18 11.02
N GLN A 51 5.41 7.61 10.16
CA GLN A 51 4.01 7.98 10.02
C GLN A 51 3.21 7.66 11.31
N PRO A 52 2.09 8.34 11.57
CA PRO A 52 1.26 8.09 12.76
C PRO A 52 0.81 6.63 12.94
N VAL A 53 0.70 5.87 11.83
CA VAL A 53 0.34 4.45 11.81
C VAL A 53 1.55 3.54 11.56
N HIS A 54 2.76 4.06 11.70
CA HIS A 54 4.03 3.35 11.48
C HIS A 54 4.17 2.70 10.10
N SER A 55 3.47 3.22 9.10
CA SER A 55 3.56 2.74 7.70
C SER A 55 2.97 3.73 6.71
N PHE A 56 3.31 3.56 5.43
CA PHE A 56 2.79 4.34 4.31
C PHE A 56 1.28 4.13 4.03
N LYS A 57 0.68 3.08 4.57
CA LYS A 57 -0.71 2.67 4.25
C LYS A 57 -1.75 3.75 4.52
N LEU A 58 -1.45 4.65 5.44
CA LEU A 58 -2.27 5.83 5.75
C LEU A 58 -2.56 6.68 4.50
N ARG A 59 -1.57 6.87 3.63
CA ARG A 59 -1.67 7.73 2.44
C ARG A 59 -2.77 7.28 1.49
N GLY A 60 -2.71 6.01 1.05
CA GLY A 60 -3.72 5.47 0.13
C GLY A 60 -5.10 5.34 0.77
N ALA A 61 -5.17 4.92 2.04
CA ALA A 61 -6.44 4.84 2.76
C ALA A 61 -7.11 6.22 2.86
N TYR A 62 -6.35 7.24 3.27
CA TYR A 62 -6.88 8.60 3.39
C TYR A 62 -7.30 9.16 2.03
N ASN A 63 -6.45 9.03 1.01
CA ASN A 63 -6.76 9.54 -0.32
C ASN A 63 -8.06 8.96 -0.88
N LYS A 64 -8.27 7.66 -0.70
CA LYS A 64 -9.52 6.98 -1.11
C LYS A 64 -10.72 7.48 -0.34
N ILE A 65 -10.63 7.53 1.00
CA ILE A 65 -11.77 7.90 1.86
C ILE A 65 -12.13 9.38 1.71
N ALA A 66 -11.13 10.26 1.54
CA ALA A 66 -11.36 11.69 1.30
C ALA A 66 -12.05 11.98 -0.03
N GLY A 67 -11.91 11.10 -1.03
CA GLY A 67 -12.58 11.21 -2.33
C GLY A 67 -14.03 10.68 -2.37
N LEU A 68 -14.56 10.12 -1.29
CA LEU A 68 -15.91 9.56 -1.25
C LEU A 68 -16.98 10.64 -1.32
N SER A 69 -18.11 10.32 -1.95
CA SER A 69 -19.31 11.19 -1.96
C SER A 69 -19.91 11.33 -0.55
N GLU A 70 -20.71 12.35 -0.33
CA GLU A 70 -21.41 12.55 0.96
C GLU A 70 -22.28 11.33 1.33
N GLU A 71 -22.96 10.72 0.37
CA GLU A 71 -23.76 9.52 0.59
C GLU A 71 -22.90 8.34 1.04
N GLN A 72 -21.73 8.12 0.42
CA GLN A 72 -20.81 7.07 0.80
C GLN A 72 -20.20 7.32 2.19
N ARG A 73 -19.83 8.58 2.49
CA ARG A 73 -19.33 8.99 3.81
C ARG A 73 -20.36 8.75 4.92
N ALA A 74 -21.62 9.08 4.66
CA ALA A 74 -22.70 8.89 5.64
C ALA A 74 -22.94 7.41 6.00
N LYS A 75 -22.76 6.51 5.03
CA LYS A 75 -22.84 5.06 5.27
C LYS A 75 -21.62 4.53 6.02
N GLY A 76 -20.44 5.05 5.71
CA GLY A 76 -19.17 4.63 6.30
C GLY A 76 -18.34 3.71 5.40
N VAL A 77 -17.18 3.31 5.90
CA VAL A 77 -16.22 2.49 5.16
C VAL A 77 -15.92 1.17 5.89
N ILE A 78 -15.46 0.18 5.14
CA ILE A 78 -15.11 -1.13 5.67
C ILE A 78 -13.84 -1.67 5.00
N ALA A 79 -13.00 -2.34 5.77
CA ALA A 79 -11.82 -3.04 5.26
C ALA A 79 -11.62 -4.36 6.00
N ALA A 80 -11.06 -5.37 5.32
CA ALA A 80 -10.52 -6.57 5.94
C ALA A 80 -9.00 -6.44 6.04
N SER A 81 -8.47 -6.37 7.26
CA SER A 81 -7.03 -6.35 7.51
C SER A 81 -6.74 -6.43 9.00
N ALA A 82 -5.69 -7.17 9.37
CA ALA A 82 -5.18 -7.23 10.75
C ALA A 82 -3.85 -6.45 10.92
N GLY A 83 -3.42 -5.69 9.92
CA GLY A 83 -2.11 -5.02 9.90
C GLY A 83 -2.20 -3.52 9.60
N ASN A 84 -1.18 -3.03 8.88
CA ASN A 84 -0.97 -1.61 8.59
C ASN A 84 -2.15 -0.94 7.86
N HIS A 85 -2.82 -1.68 6.96
CA HIS A 85 -3.98 -1.15 6.24
C HIS A 85 -5.16 -0.88 7.18
N ALA A 86 -5.42 -1.77 8.12
CA ALA A 86 -6.45 -1.60 9.15
C ALA A 86 -6.26 -0.30 9.93
N GLN A 87 -5.03 -0.02 10.37
CA GLN A 87 -4.67 1.20 11.10
C GLN A 87 -4.83 2.44 10.21
N GLY A 88 -4.40 2.35 8.95
CA GLY A 88 -4.56 3.43 7.97
C GLY A 88 -6.02 3.81 7.75
N VAL A 89 -6.91 2.81 7.55
CA VAL A 89 -8.34 3.03 7.36
C VAL A 89 -9.00 3.58 8.63
N ALA A 90 -8.68 3.03 9.80
CA ALA A 90 -9.21 3.48 11.08
C ALA A 90 -8.88 4.96 11.36
N LEU A 91 -7.61 5.34 11.26
CA LEU A 91 -7.19 6.72 11.48
C LEU A 91 -7.78 7.68 10.45
N SER A 92 -7.84 7.27 9.18
CA SER A 92 -8.46 8.08 8.12
C SER A 92 -9.94 8.31 8.36
N GLY A 93 -10.68 7.27 8.75
CA GLY A 93 -12.09 7.38 9.12
C GLY A 93 -12.30 8.33 10.30
N ALA A 94 -11.53 8.18 11.37
CA ALA A 94 -11.59 9.03 12.55
C ALA A 94 -11.31 10.51 12.20
N LYS A 95 -10.28 10.75 11.37
CA LYS A 95 -9.90 12.11 10.96
C LYS A 95 -10.98 12.80 10.12
N LEU A 96 -11.68 12.05 9.28
CA LEU A 96 -12.75 12.54 8.40
C LEU A 96 -14.14 12.45 9.05
N ASN A 97 -14.22 12.02 10.31
CA ASN A 97 -15.48 11.75 11.01
C ASN A 97 -16.40 10.77 10.27
N ILE A 98 -15.79 9.73 9.68
CA ILE A 98 -16.49 8.67 8.94
C ILE A 98 -16.35 7.36 9.73
N LYS A 99 -17.45 6.62 9.89
CA LYS A 99 -17.45 5.31 10.54
C LYS A 99 -16.58 4.34 9.76
N ALA A 100 -15.55 3.79 10.39
CA ALA A 100 -14.65 2.79 9.82
C ALA A 100 -14.85 1.44 10.51
N ILE A 101 -15.26 0.42 9.75
CA ILE A 101 -15.40 -0.96 10.19
C ILE A 101 -14.17 -1.73 9.73
N ILE A 102 -13.52 -2.44 10.66
CA ILE A 102 -12.35 -3.26 10.35
C ILE A 102 -12.64 -4.71 10.73
N VAL A 103 -12.73 -5.56 9.71
CA VAL A 103 -12.94 -7.01 9.92
C VAL A 103 -11.58 -7.68 10.02
N MET A 104 -11.39 -8.43 11.11
CA MET A 104 -10.16 -9.16 11.41
C MET A 104 -10.46 -10.62 11.74
N PRO A 105 -9.57 -11.57 11.42
CA PRO A 105 -9.67 -12.92 11.93
C PRO A 105 -9.70 -12.96 13.46
N THR A 106 -10.41 -13.92 14.04
CA THR A 106 -10.44 -14.13 15.49
C THR A 106 -9.09 -14.51 16.07
N THR A 107 -8.18 -14.99 15.23
CA THR A 107 -6.79 -15.34 15.57
C THR A 107 -5.86 -14.13 15.65
N THR A 108 -6.38 -12.91 15.40
CA THR A 108 -5.57 -11.68 15.42
C THR A 108 -5.12 -11.38 16.86
N PRO A 109 -3.81 -11.13 17.10
CA PRO A 109 -3.32 -10.76 18.43
C PRO A 109 -3.97 -9.48 18.98
N ASP A 110 -4.27 -9.44 20.28
CA ASP A 110 -4.92 -8.31 20.94
C ASP A 110 -4.19 -6.98 20.73
N ILE A 111 -2.87 -6.99 20.68
CA ILE A 111 -2.06 -5.77 20.42
C ILE A 111 -2.41 -5.12 19.08
N LYS A 112 -2.71 -5.90 18.04
CA LYS A 112 -3.13 -5.40 16.72
C LYS A 112 -4.58 -4.90 16.76
N ILE A 113 -5.46 -5.61 17.45
CA ILE A 113 -6.87 -5.21 17.66
C ILE A 113 -6.93 -3.86 18.38
N ASP A 114 -6.21 -3.74 19.50
CA ASP A 114 -6.22 -2.53 20.30
C ASP A 114 -5.56 -1.35 19.59
N ALA A 115 -4.55 -1.58 18.75
CA ALA A 115 -3.98 -0.53 17.91
C ALA A 115 -5.04 0.10 16.99
N VAL A 116 -5.87 -0.72 16.34
CA VAL A 116 -6.93 -0.24 15.45
C VAL A 116 -8.04 0.48 16.24
N ARG A 117 -8.44 -0.05 17.40
CA ARG A 117 -9.42 0.60 18.28
C ARG A 117 -8.96 1.97 18.76
N ARG A 118 -7.68 2.10 19.17
CA ARG A 118 -7.08 3.39 19.58
C ARG A 118 -7.08 4.42 18.45
N MET A 119 -7.04 3.97 17.19
CA MET A 119 -7.13 4.83 16.00
C MET A 119 -8.58 5.14 15.58
N GLY A 120 -9.58 4.71 16.36
CA GLY A 120 -10.98 5.01 16.11
C GLY A 120 -11.71 4.00 15.22
N GLY A 121 -11.08 2.86 14.89
CA GLY A 121 -11.71 1.79 14.11
C GLY A 121 -12.67 0.94 14.93
N ASN A 122 -13.80 0.57 14.35
CA ASN A 122 -14.75 -0.39 14.90
C ASN A 122 -14.37 -1.80 14.44
N VAL A 123 -13.80 -2.59 15.34
CA VAL A 123 -13.30 -3.93 15.01
C VAL A 123 -14.42 -4.95 15.08
N VAL A 124 -14.54 -5.76 14.03
CA VAL A 124 -15.38 -6.95 13.94
C VAL A 124 -14.46 -8.15 13.81
N LEU A 125 -14.52 -9.09 14.76
CA LEU A 125 -13.76 -10.34 14.72
C LEU A 125 -14.62 -11.40 14.04
N PHE A 126 -14.12 -11.99 12.94
CA PHE A 126 -14.85 -13.00 12.19
C PHE A 126 -13.90 -13.95 11.45
N GLY A 127 -14.22 -15.26 11.55
CA GLY A 127 -13.45 -16.32 10.89
C GLY A 127 -12.07 -16.53 11.50
N ASN A 128 -11.33 -17.49 10.97
CA ASN A 128 -9.99 -17.87 11.43
C ASN A 128 -8.89 -17.52 10.42
N SER A 129 -9.29 -17.02 9.24
CA SER A 129 -8.39 -16.67 8.14
C SER A 129 -8.69 -15.28 7.56
N PHE A 130 -7.74 -14.73 6.82
CA PHE A 130 -7.94 -13.49 6.07
C PHE A 130 -9.08 -13.62 5.05
N ASP A 131 -9.16 -14.76 4.35
CA ASP A 131 -10.16 -14.98 3.31
C ASP A 131 -11.58 -14.96 3.89
N GLU A 132 -11.79 -15.55 5.07
CA GLU A 132 -13.08 -15.51 5.79
C GLU A 132 -13.42 -14.09 6.27
N ALA A 133 -12.46 -13.37 6.84
CA ALA A 133 -12.64 -11.97 7.25
C ALA A 133 -12.94 -11.07 6.04
N TYR A 134 -12.30 -11.32 4.91
CA TYR A 134 -12.56 -10.59 3.66
C TYR A 134 -13.96 -10.88 3.11
N ALA A 135 -14.37 -12.14 3.08
CA ALA A 135 -15.73 -12.51 2.66
C ALA A 135 -16.80 -11.83 3.54
N GLU A 136 -16.59 -11.80 4.85
CA GLU A 136 -17.49 -11.12 5.79
C GLU A 136 -17.50 -9.61 5.58
N SER A 137 -16.34 -8.99 5.29
CA SER A 137 -16.29 -7.56 4.98
C SER A 137 -17.12 -7.21 3.75
N ARG A 138 -17.10 -8.06 2.72
CA ARG A 138 -17.94 -7.89 1.53
C ARG A 138 -19.43 -8.05 1.86
N ARG A 139 -19.78 -9.07 2.63
CA ARG A 139 -21.17 -9.30 3.05
C ARG A 139 -21.72 -8.10 3.85
N LEU A 140 -20.94 -7.56 4.78
CA LEU A 140 -21.31 -6.38 5.57
C LEU A 140 -21.38 -5.11 4.69
N ALA A 141 -20.49 -4.98 3.71
CA ALA A 141 -20.53 -3.88 2.76
C ALA A 141 -21.84 -3.87 1.97
N GLU A 142 -22.26 -5.02 1.44
CA GLU A 142 -23.52 -5.19 0.73
C GLU A 142 -24.73 -4.93 1.63
N LEU A 143 -24.73 -5.49 2.84
CA LEU A 143 -25.85 -5.39 3.79
C LEU A 143 -26.09 -3.95 4.27
N HIS A 144 -25.02 -3.20 4.53
CA HIS A 144 -25.09 -1.87 5.16
C HIS A 144 -24.74 -0.73 4.20
N GLY A 145 -24.32 -1.03 2.97
CA GLY A 145 -23.89 -0.05 1.99
C GLY A 145 -22.54 0.61 2.30
N TYR A 146 -21.67 -0.04 3.11
CA TYR A 146 -20.34 0.47 3.38
C TYR A 146 -19.49 0.46 2.12
N THR A 147 -18.61 1.45 1.97
CA THR A 147 -17.62 1.45 0.90
C THR A 147 -16.42 0.60 1.32
N LEU A 148 -16.10 -0.44 0.53
CA LEU A 148 -14.87 -1.22 0.70
C LEU A 148 -13.64 -0.36 0.38
N ILE A 149 -12.64 -0.40 1.26
CA ILE A 149 -11.35 0.27 1.07
C ILE A 149 -10.29 -0.81 0.83
N PRO A 150 -9.88 -1.02 -0.45
CA PRO A 150 -8.90 -2.04 -0.77
C PRO A 150 -7.50 -1.68 -0.24
N PRO A 151 -6.65 -2.67 0.09
CA PRO A 151 -5.32 -2.41 0.63
C PRO A 151 -4.29 -1.94 -0.41
N PHE A 152 -4.56 -2.09 -1.72
CA PHE A 152 -3.65 -1.75 -2.80
C PHE A 152 -4.31 -1.57 -4.19
N ASP A 153 -5.27 -2.41 -4.60
CA ASP A 153 -5.79 -2.45 -5.97
C ASP A 153 -6.96 -1.49 -6.15
N ASP A 154 -6.66 -0.22 -6.16
CA ASP A 154 -7.61 0.88 -6.38
C ASP A 154 -6.84 2.13 -6.82
N ALA A 155 -7.33 2.84 -7.83
CA ALA A 155 -6.63 3.98 -8.42
C ALA A 155 -6.36 5.11 -7.41
N ASP A 156 -7.28 5.38 -6.48
CA ASP A 156 -7.10 6.42 -5.48
C ASP A 156 -6.14 5.97 -4.37
N VAL A 157 -6.16 4.67 -4.00
CA VAL A 157 -5.18 4.09 -3.08
C VAL A 157 -3.78 4.14 -3.68
N ILE A 158 -3.61 3.72 -4.94
CA ILE A 158 -2.34 3.80 -5.68
C ILE A 158 -1.83 5.23 -5.74
N ALA A 159 -2.69 6.19 -6.07
CA ALA A 159 -2.32 7.60 -6.14
C ALA A 159 -1.88 8.16 -4.77
N GLY A 160 -2.55 7.79 -3.70
CA GLY A 160 -2.13 8.16 -2.34
C GLY A 160 -0.72 7.66 -2.02
N GLN A 161 -0.40 6.40 -2.36
CA GLN A 161 0.95 5.83 -2.19
C GLN A 161 1.98 6.52 -3.09
N GLY A 162 1.57 6.94 -4.30
CA GLY A 162 2.42 7.65 -5.25
C GLY A 162 2.96 8.98 -4.74
N THR A 163 2.34 9.59 -3.72
CA THR A 163 2.86 10.80 -3.05
C THR A 163 4.24 10.58 -2.43
N ILE A 164 4.64 9.33 -2.15
CA ILE A 164 6.01 9.00 -1.74
C ILE A 164 6.98 9.25 -2.89
N GLY A 165 6.63 8.88 -4.13
CA GLY A 165 7.43 9.19 -5.31
C GLY A 165 7.63 10.69 -5.49
N ARG A 166 6.57 11.48 -5.25
CA ARG A 166 6.65 12.95 -5.24
C ARG A 166 7.67 13.44 -4.20
N GLU A 167 7.53 13.02 -2.94
CA GLU A 167 8.44 13.42 -1.86
C GLU A 167 9.89 13.02 -2.13
N LEU A 168 10.12 11.83 -2.70
CA LEU A 168 11.47 11.36 -3.06
C LEU A 168 12.15 12.32 -4.04
N LEU A 169 11.46 12.73 -5.12
CA LEU A 169 12.02 13.65 -6.11
C LEU A 169 12.14 15.09 -5.60
N GLU A 170 11.28 15.53 -4.67
CA GLU A 170 11.38 16.82 -4.01
C GLU A 170 12.56 16.86 -3.01
N GLN A 171 12.88 15.74 -2.35
CA GLN A 171 13.91 15.65 -1.32
C GLN A 171 15.31 15.40 -1.88
N ASP A 172 15.46 14.61 -2.95
CA ASP A 172 16.74 14.39 -3.63
C ASP A 172 16.56 14.11 -5.14
N THR A 173 16.91 15.07 -5.96
CA THR A 173 16.85 14.96 -7.44
C THR A 173 17.99 14.14 -8.04
N ARG A 174 18.97 13.70 -7.25
CA ARG A 174 20.14 12.91 -7.70
C ARG A 174 19.91 11.40 -7.60
N LEU A 175 18.72 10.97 -7.18
CA LEU A 175 18.38 9.57 -7.11
C LEU A 175 18.56 8.90 -8.48
N THR A 176 19.25 7.78 -8.50
CA THR A 176 19.44 6.94 -9.68
C THR A 176 18.62 5.64 -9.62
N HIS A 177 18.42 5.12 -8.42
CA HIS A 177 17.71 3.88 -8.16
C HIS A 177 16.76 4.05 -6.96
N VAL A 178 15.57 3.52 -7.07
CA VAL A 178 14.58 3.46 -5.98
C VAL A 178 14.13 2.01 -5.81
N PHE A 179 14.45 1.42 -4.67
CA PHE A 179 14.02 0.07 -4.31
C PHE A 179 12.73 0.16 -3.51
N VAL A 180 11.71 -0.58 -3.95
CA VAL A 180 10.37 -0.53 -3.35
C VAL A 180 9.89 -1.94 -3.05
N GLN A 181 9.56 -2.21 -1.79
CA GLN A 181 8.99 -3.50 -1.41
C GLN A 181 7.63 -3.73 -2.08
N VAL A 182 7.40 -4.95 -2.55
CA VAL A 182 6.17 -5.37 -3.22
C VAL A 182 5.46 -6.44 -2.40
N GLY A 183 4.20 -6.18 -2.07
CA GLY A 183 3.21 -7.17 -1.69
C GLY A 183 2.12 -7.14 -2.75
N GLY A 184 0.98 -6.47 -2.51
CA GLY A 184 -0.06 -6.29 -3.53
C GLY A 184 0.23 -5.26 -4.63
N GLY A 185 1.39 -4.61 -4.62
CA GLY A 185 1.89 -3.73 -5.69
C GLY A 185 1.49 -2.26 -5.60
N GLY A 186 0.58 -1.86 -4.70
CA GLY A 186 0.05 -0.48 -4.69
C GLY A 186 1.09 0.62 -4.46
N LEU A 187 2.07 0.39 -3.58
CA LEU A 187 3.18 1.32 -3.36
C LEU A 187 4.10 1.39 -4.58
N ALA A 188 4.55 0.23 -5.06
CA ALA A 188 5.47 0.14 -6.19
C ALA A 188 4.84 0.77 -7.46
N ALA A 189 3.58 0.48 -7.74
CA ALA A 189 2.83 1.06 -8.84
C ALA A 189 2.75 2.59 -8.74
N GLY A 190 2.34 3.13 -7.59
CA GLY A 190 2.19 4.57 -7.40
C GLY A 190 3.52 5.33 -7.50
N VAL A 191 4.58 4.81 -6.85
CA VAL A 191 5.94 5.39 -6.90
C VAL A 191 6.50 5.34 -8.32
N ALA A 192 6.40 4.18 -8.98
CA ALA A 192 6.94 3.99 -10.33
C ALA A 192 6.26 4.89 -11.36
N VAL A 193 4.91 4.94 -11.36
CA VAL A 193 4.18 5.84 -12.27
C VAL A 193 4.65 7.28 -12.10
N TYR A 194 4.75 7.78 -10.88
CA TYR A 194 5.16 9.16 -10.64
C TYR A 194 6.60 9.43 -11.13
N ILE A 195 7.53 8.58 -10.71
CA ILE A 195 8.95 8.77 -11.05
C ILE A 195 9.17 8.68 -12.55
N LYS A 196 8.57 7.68 -13.22
CA LYS A 196 8.77 7.47 -14.66
C LYS A 196 8.17 8.58 -15.53
N GLN A 197 7.15 9.29 -15.05
CA GLN A 197 6.61 10.45 -15.78
C GLN A 197 7.52 11.68 -15.71
N LEU A 198 8.32 11.85 -14.68
CA LEU A 198 9.11 13.05 -14.43
C LEU A 198 10.62 12.82 -14.66
N LEU A 199 11.14 11.69 -14.20
CA LEU A 199 12.55 11.31 -14.33
C LEU A 199 12.66 9.85 -14.85
N PRO A 200 12.40 9.59 -16.14
CA PRO A 200 12.31 8.23 -16.70
C PRO A 200 13.62 7.44 -16.60
N ASN A 201 14.75 8.11 -16.42
CA ASN A 201 16.07 7.47 -16.28
C ASN A 201 16.32 6.92 -14.86
N VAL A 202 15.54 7.32 -13.84
CA VAL A 202 15.63 6.76 -12.50
C VAL A 202 15.08 5.34 -12.53
N LYS A 203 15.88 4.38 -12.10
CA LYS A 203 15.48 2.97 -12.02
C LYS A 203 14.57 2.75 -10.83
N VAL A 204 13.39 2.16 -11.04
CA VAL A 204 12.49 1.73 -9.98
C VAL A 204 12.45 0.21 -9.94
N ILE A 205 12.93 -0.36 -8.84
CA ILE A 205 13.16 -1.79 -8.68
C ILE A 205 12.20 -2.32 -7.61
N GLY A 206 11.35 -3.28 -8.01
CA GLY A 206 10.49 -3.99 -7.08
C GLY A 206 11.30 -4.99 -6.27
N VAL A 207 11.02 -5.13 -4.97
CA VAL A 207 11.67 -6.09 -4.09
C VAL A 207 10.61 -6.98 -3.45
N GLU A 208 10.69 -8.28 -3.67
CA GLU A 208 9.79 -9.28 -3.08
C GLU A 208 10.55 -10.24 -2.17
N ALA A 209 9.88 -10.75 -1.14
CA ALA A 209 10.38 -11.84 -0.34
C ALA A 209 10.12 -13.19 -1.05
N GLU A 210 11.10 -14.10 -1.06
CA GLU A 210 11.03 -15.39 -1.77
C GLU A 210 9.77 -16.22 -1.45
N GLY A 211 9.26 -16.11 -0.22
CA GLY A 211 8.06 -16.84 0.19
C GLY A 211 6.73 -16.15 -0.19
N SER A 212 6.77 -15.00 -0.89
CA SER A 212 5.58 -14.22 -1.29
C SER A 212 5.79 -13.42 -2.57
N ALA A 213 6.56 -13.96 -3.52
CA ALA A 213 6.94 -13.31 -4.78
C ALA A 213 5.81 -13.36 -5.83
N CYS A 214 4.66 -12.78 -5.53
CA CYS A 214 3.48 -12.85 -6.41
C CYS A 214 3.61 -12.01 -7.67
N LEU A 215 4.44 -10.96 -7.70
CA LEU A 215 4.70 -10.16 -8.89
C LEU A 215 5.60 -10.93 -9.87
N VAL A 216 6.65 -11.59 -9.41
CA VAL A 216 7.52 -12.39 -10.27
C VAL A 216 6.70 -13.49 -10.95
N GLU A 217 5.89 -14.24 -10.20
CA GLU A 217 5.01 -15.27 -10.76
C GLU A 217 3.98 -14.67 -11.76
N ALA A 218 3.42 -13.52 -11.45
CA ALA A 218 2.49 -12.83 -12.34
C ALA A 218 3.17 -12.35 -13.63
N LEU A 219 4.40 -11.84 -13.56
CA LEU A 219 5.18 -11.43 -14.74
C LEU A 219 5.51 -12.61 -15.65
N GLN A 220 5.86 -13.78 -15.08
CA GLN A 220 6.10 -15.00 -15.82
C GLN A 220 4.84 -15.52 -16.51
N ALA A 221 3.68 -15.43 -15.82
CA ALA A 221 2.40 -15.86 -16.35
C ALA A 221 1.74 -14.84 -17.30
N GLY A 222 2.22 -13.59 -17.36
CA GLY A 222 1.62 -12.49 -18.10
C GLY A 222 0.30 -11.98 -17.52
N GLN A 223 -0.08 -12.43 -16.33
CA GLN A 223 -1.31 -12.05 -15.61
C GLN A 223 -1.19 -12.33 -14.11
N PRO A 224 -1.98 -11.66 -13.25
CA PRO A 224 -2.00 -11.96 -11.83
C PRO A 224 -2.40 -13.40 -11.54
N VAL A 225 -1.59 -14.09 -10.74
CA VAL A 225 -1.79 -15.49 -10.34
C VAL A 225 -1.92 -15.61 -8.82
N ASN A 226 -2.58 -16.66 -8.36
CA ASN A 226 -2.63 -16.97 -6.93
C ASN A 226 -1.45 -17.88 -6.56
N LEU A 227 -0.64 -17.44 -5.59
CA LEU A 227 0.35 -18.31 -4.97
C LEU A 227 -0.34 -19.44 -4.18
N GLU A 228 0.17 -20.65 -4.27
CA GLU A 228 -0.36 -21.77 -3.47
C GLU A 228 -0.13 -21.56 -1.97
N ARG A 229 1.03 -21.03 -1.63
CA ARG A 229 1.44 -20.74 -0.24
C ARG A 229 2.09 -19.36 -0.17
N VAL A 230 1.97 -18.73 0.99
CA VAL A 230 2.60 -17.44 1.30
C VAL A 230 3.30 -17.53 2.64
N SER A 231 4.59 -17.15 2.67
CA SER A 231 5.34 -17.01 3.91
C SER A 231 4.86 -15.76 4.67
N LEU A 232 4.67 -15.92 5.98
CA LEU A 232 4.31 -14.81 6.87
C LEU A 232 5.52 -14.18 7.56
N PHE A 233 6.75 -14.55 7.18
CA PHE A 233 7.96 -13.98 7.79
C PHE A 233 7.99 -12.45 7.60
N ALA A 234 7.82 -11.97 6.37
CA ALA A 234 7.65 -10.56 6.07
C ALA A 234 6.15 -10.22 5.92
N ASP A 235 5.39 -10.24 7.03
CA ASP A 235 3.93 -10.18 7.05
C ASP A 235 3.35 -8.94 6.34
N GLY A 236 4.07 -7.82 6.33
CA GLY A 236 3.67 -6.58 5.65
C GLY A 236 3.60 -6.68 4.12
N VAL A 237 4.26 -7.68 3.53
CA VAL A 237 4.27 -7.95 2.07
C VAL A 237 3.72 -9.33 1.72
N ALA A 238 3.22 -10.08 2.70
CA ALA A 238 2.66 -11.42 2.53
C ALA A 238 1.31 -11.38 1.81
N VAL A 239 1.33 -11.27 0.49
CA VAL A 239 0.15 -11.17 -0.37
C VAL A 239 0.10 -12.37 -1.31
N LYS A 240 -1.07 -13.01 -1.40
CA LYS A 240 -1.26 -14.23 -2.19
C LYS A 240 -1.41 -13.96 -3.68
N ARG A 241 -1.95 -12.80 -4.06
CA ARG A 241 -2.19 -12.39 -5.43
C ARG A 241 -2.11 -10.87 -5.55
N MET A 242 -1.46 -10.40 -6.59
CA MET A 242 -1.49 -8.98 -6.96
C MET A 242 -2.88 -8.54 -7.42
N GLY A 243 -3.14 -7.23 -7.33
CA GLY A 243 -4.28 -6.64 -7.99
C GLY A 243 -4.10 -6.56 -9.52
N ASP A 244 -5.18 -6.45 -10.24
CA ASP A 244 -5.14 -6.37 -11.71
C ASP A 244 -4.54 -5.03 -12.18
N GLU A 245 -4.94 -3.93 -11.55
CA GLU A 245 -4.41 -2.60 -11.87
C GLU A 245 -2.98 -2.42 -11.36
N THR A 246 -2.67 -2.88 -10.14
CA THR A 246 -1.30 -2.82 -9.63
C THR A 246 -0.33 -3.64 -10.45
N PHE A 247 -0.75 -4.83 -10.95
CA PHE A 247 0.05 -5.63 -11.88
C PHE A 247 0.31 -4.88 -13.18
N ARG A 248 -0.74 -4.34 -13.81
CA ARG A 248 -0.61 -3.56 -15.07
C ARG A 248 0.42 -2.45 -14.94
N LEU A 249 0.35 -1.69 -13.84
CA LEU A 249 1.27 -0.58 -13.60
C LEU A 249 2.70 -1.05 -13.26
N CYS A 250 2.84 -2.08 -12.42
CA CYS A 250 4.15 -2.64 -12.11
C CYS A 250 4.83 -3.23 -13.35
N GLN A 251 4.10 -3.98 -14.18
CA GLN A 251 4.61 -4.51 -15.44
C GLN A 251 5.07 -3.41 -16.41
N GLN A 252 4.38 -2.29 -16.42
CA GLN A 252 4.68 -1.18 -17.34
C GLN A 252 5.81 -0.27 -16.85
N TYR A 253 5.94 -0.05 -15.55
CA TYR A 253 6.77 1.04 -15.00
C TYR A 253 7.91 0.60 -14.11
N LEU A 254 7.97 -0.65 -13.63
CA LEU A 254 9.16 -1.16 -12.95
C LEU A 254 10.23 -1.53 -13.98
N ASP A 255 11.49 -1.20 -13.67
CA ASP A 255 12.62 -1.58 -14.51
C ASP A 255 13.06 -3.03 -14.25
N GLU A 256 12.91 -3.48 -13.00
CA GLU A 256 13.37 -4.78 -12.54
C GLU A 256 12.57 -5.21 -11.32
N VAL A 257 12.52 -6.51 -11.08
CA VAL A 257 12.03 -7.09 -9.82
C VAL A 257 13.06 -8.07 -9.31
N ILE A 258 13.48 -7.90 -8.06
CA ILE A 258 14.39 -8.80 -7.38
C ILE A 258 13.67 -9.54 -6.24
N VAL A 259 14.10 -10.77 -6.01
CA VAL A 259 13.60 -11.59 -4.90
C VAL A 259 14.72 -11.73 -3.87
N VAL A 260 14.38 -11.51 -2.60
CA VAL A 260 15.31 -11.64 -1.48
C VAL A 260 14.85 -12.74 -0.54
N SER A 261 15.82 -13.48 0.00
CA SER A 261 15.59 -14.51 1.00
C SER A 261 15.34 -13.91 2.39
N ASN A 262 14.84 -14.73 3.31
CA ASN A 262 14.68 -14.30 4.71
C ASN A 262 16.02 -13.90 5.35
N ASP A 263 17.11 -14.59 4.99
CA ASP A 263 18.44 -14.27 5.52
C ASP A 263 18.94 -12.91 5.00
N GLU A 264 18.69 -12.59 3.74
CA GLU A 264 19.02 -11.27 3.16
C GLU A 264 18.17 -10.15 3.77
N ILE A 265 16.91 -10.43 4.13
CA ILE A 265 16.06 -9.46 4.84
C ILE A 265 16.62 -9.16 6.24
N CYS A 266 17.23 -10.15 6.89
CA CYS A 266 17.81 -10.04 8.24
C CYS A 266 19.23 -9.47 8.27
N ALA A 267 19.96 -9.45 7.16
CA ALA A 267 21.36 -9.02 7.09
C ALA A 267 21.50 -7.50 7.08
#